data_4f926308a6be24619c31589bdc77d9fd
#
_entry.id   4f926308a6be24619c31589bdc77d9fd
#
_cell.length_a   1.000
_cell.length_b   1.000
_cell.length_c   1.000
_cell.angle_alpha   90.00
_cell.angle_beta   90.00
_cell.angle_gamma   90.00
#
_symmetry.space_group_name_H-M   'P 1'
#
loop_
_entity.id
_entity.type
_entity.pdbx_description
1 polymer ?
#
loop_
_entity_poly.entity_id
_entity_poly.type
_entity_poly.pdbx_seq_one_letter_code
_entity_poly.pdbx_strand_id
1 'polypeptide(L)'
;MRLAVVVASATVLIALSGCTWVHMAPGASAVRIIPAGAAPAGCEQRGEVAVSVKGKIGFYERNPLRVREELETLARNEAPGLQADTLQPLDEPKDGEQRFAAYHCGR
;
A
#
# COMPACT_ATOMS: atom_id res chain seq x y z
N MET A 1 -19.79 51.61 -7.43
CA MET A 1 -19.57 51.10 -7.40
C MET A 1 -19.21 50.06 -7.62
N ARG A 2 -18.98 49.73 -7.64
CA ARG A 2 -18.63 48.96 -7.71
C ARG A 2 -18.23 47.96 -7.91
N LEU A 3 -17.99 47.32 -8.00
CA LEU A 3 -17.56 46.53 -8.06
C LEU A 3 -17.19 45.52 -8.20
N ALA A 4 -17.11 45.06 -8.29
CA ALA A 4 -16.80 44.29 -8.32
C ALA A 4 -16.42 43.31 -8.58
N VAL A 5 -16.22 42.87 -8.57
CA VAL A 5 -15.81 42.01 -8.67
C VAL A 5 -15.44 40.96 -8.79
N VAL A 6 -15.29 40.52 -8.88
CA VAL A 6 -14.93 39.64 -8.87
C VAL A 6 -14.54 38.65 -9.05
N VAL A 7 -14.35 38.20 -9.04
CA VAL A 7 -13.96 37.34 -9.02
C VAL A 7 -13.57 36.33 -9.28
N ALA A 8 -13.40 35.89 -9.45
CA ALA A 8 -12.99 35.12 -9.61
C ALA A 8 -12.65 34.02 -9.55
N SER A 9 -12.60 33.66 -9.37
CA SER A 9 -12.41 32.73 -9.15
C SER A 9 -11.83 31.68 -9.51
N ALA A 10 -11.41 31.34 -9.62
CA ALA A 10 -10.80 30.52 -9.93
C ALA A 10 -10.68 29.30 -9.72
N THR A 11 -10.76 28.93 -9.51
CA THR A 11 -10.83 27.84 -9.25
C THR A 11 -10.19 26.79 -9.69
N VAL A 12 -9.72 26.35 -9.67
CA VAL A 12 -9.13 25.42 -10.03
C VAL A 12 -9.07 24.18 -9.82
N LEU A 13 -9.12 23.63 -9.92
CA LEU A 13 -9.14 22.55 -9.72
C LEU A 13 -8.46 21.52 -10.07
N ILE A 14 -8.02 21.05 -9.90
CA ILE A 14 -7.34 20.20 -10.03
C ILE A 14 -7.46 18.91 -10.11
N ALA A 15 -7.36 18.41 -10.58
CA ALA A 15 -7.58 17.32 -10.78
C ALA A 15 -6.87 16.27 -10.56
N LEU A 16 -6.58 15.86 -10.53
CA LEU A 16 -6.04 14.98 -10.33
C LEU A 16 -5.91 13.86 -10.82
N SER A 17 -5.66 13.35 -11.05
CA SER A 17 -5.46 12.43 -11.36
C SER A 17 -5.56 11.23 -11.41
N GLY A 18 -5.83 10.68 -11.85
CA GLY A 18 -6.04 9.51 -11.98
C GLY A 18 -4.94 8.67 -11.88
N CYS A 19 -4.10 8.85 -11.29
CA CYS A 19 -3.06 8.03 -11.21
C CYS A 19 -3.41 6.86 -10.52
N THR A 20 -3.10 5.74 -10.92
CA THR A 20 -3.38 4.54 -10.23
C THR A 20 -2.21 4.06 -9.43
N TRP A 21 -1.26 4.90 -9.21
CA TRP A 21 -0.10 4.49 -8.44
C TRP A 21 -0.43 4.45 -6.98
N VAL A 22 0.08 3.45 -6.29
CA VAL A 22 -0.02 3.39 -4.84
C VAL A 22 1.18 4.11 -4.27
N HIS A 23 0.92 5.12 -3.47
CA HIS A 23 2.01 5.89 -2.91
C HIS A 23 2.51 5.24 -1.65
N MET A 24 3.82 5.36 -1.44
CA MET A 24 4.44 4.85 -0.24
C MET A 24 4.24 5.84 0.88
N ALA A 25 3.63 5.41 1.96
CA ALA A 25 3.39 6.27 3.11
C ALA A 25 4.69 6.53 3.85
N PRO A 26 4.72 7.59 4.67
CA PRO A 26 5.93 7.85 5.44
C PRO A 26 6.29 6.66 6.31
N GLY A 27 7.55 6.32 6.33
CA GLY A 27 8.04 5.19 7.11
C GLY A 27 7.87 3.86 6.45
N ALA A 28 7.04 3.79 5.41
CA ALA A 28 6.80 2.50 4.78
C ALA A 28 8.00 1.97 4.04
N SER A 29 8.83 2.86 3.51
CA SER A 29 10.00 2.41 2.76
C SER A 29 11.02 1.71 3.63
N ALA A 30 10.95 1.88 4.94
CA ALA A 30 11.86 1.20 5.84
C ALA A 30 11.39 -0.19 6.20
N VAL A 31 10.16 -0.55 5.80
CA VAL A 31 9.61 -1.86 6.13
C VAL A 31 10.17 -2.87 5.15
N ARG A 32 10.64 -4.00 5.68
CA ARG A 32 11.22 -5.04 4.84
C ARG A 32 10.21 -6.13 4.59
N ILE A 33 10.31 -6.76 3.45
CA ILE A 33 9.50 -7.92 3.15
C ILE A 33 10.43 -9.11 3.04
N ILE A 34 10.21 -10.11 3.88
CA ILE A 34 11.04 -11.30 3.89
C ILE A 34 10.29 -12.43 3.19
N PRO A 35 11.01 -13.47 2.76
CA PRO A 35 10.35 -14.56 2.06
C PRO A 35 9.35 -15.30 2.95
N ALA A 36 8.35 -15.88 2.33
CA ALA A 36 7.40 -16.71 3.03
C ALA A 36 8.12 -17.87 3.69
N GLY A 37 7.57 -18.35 4.77
CA GLY A 37 8.17 -19.46 5.45
C GLY A 37 7.98 -19.35 6.94
N ALA A 38 8.93 -19.91 7.67
CA ALA A 38 8.85 -19.90 9.12
C ALA A 38 8.93 -18.49 9.66
N ALA A 39 8.33 -18.26 10.80
CA ALA A 39 8.37 -16.96 11.43
C ALA A 39 9.83 -16.59 11.72
N PRO A 40 10.17 -15.32 11.53
CA PRO A 40 11.53 -14.88 11.74
C PRO A 40 11.89 -14.94 13.22
N ALA A 41 13.07 -15.47 13.49
CA ALA A 41 13.53 -15.60 14.87
C ALA A 41 13.80 -14.23 15.45
N GLY A 42 13.48 -14.08 16.73
CA GLY A 42 13.78 -12.83 17.41
C GLY A 42 12.87 -11.69 17.08
N CYS A 43 11.80 -11.94 16.34
CA CYS A 43 10.86 -10.90 15.98
C CYS A 43 9.56 -11.14 16.71
N GLU A 44 8.88 -10.05 17.00
CA GLU A 44 7.62 -10.10 17.70
C GLU A 44 6.50 -9.89 16.71
N GLN A 45 5.53 -10.78 16.68
CA GLN A 45 4.42 -10.63 15.75
C GLN A 45 3.50 -9.53 16.23
N ARG A 46 3.18 -8.63 15.31
CA ARG A 46 2.35 -7.48 15.63
C ARG A 46 0.96 -7.60 15.04
N GLY A 47 0.73 -8.60 14.22
CA GLY A 47 -0.57 -8.77 13.62
C GLY A 47 -0.47 -9.23 12.19
N GLU A 48 -1.57 -9.11 11.47
CA GLU A 48 -1.62 -9.45 10.06
C GLU A 48 -2.14 -8.26 9.28
N VAL A 49 -1.67 -8.18 8.05
CA VAL A 49 -2.10 -7.15 7.14
C VAL A 49 -2.73 -7.83 5.94
N ALA A 50 -3.95 -7.44 5.61
CA ALA A 50 -4.62 -7.96 4.43
C ALA A 50 -4.84 -6.79 3.50
N VAL A 51 -4.34 -6.91 2.27
CA VAL A 51 -4.41 -5.83 1.31
C VAL A 51 -5.00 -6.33 0.01
N SER A 52 -5.56 -5.41 -0.76
CA SER A 52 -6.12 -5.78 -2.03
C SER A 52 -6.00 -4.63 -3.01
N VAL A 53 -5.88 -4.98 -4.27
CA VAL A 53 -5.89 -4.03 -5.36
C VAL A 53 -6.82 -4.58 -6.40
N LYS A 54 -7.20 -3.73 -7.34
CA LYS A 54 -8.02 -4.20 -8.42
C LYS A 54 -7.13 -4.89 -9.43
N GLY A 55 -6.89 -6.17 -9.19
CA GLY A 55 -6.01 -6.91 -10.05
C GLY A 55 -6.66 -7.38 -11.30
N LYS A 56 -7.99 -7.28 -11.36
CA LYS A 56 -8.70 -7.76 -12.49
C LYS A 56 -9.83 -6.83 -12.76
N ILE A 57 -9.90 -6.26 -13.90
CA ILE A 57 -10.92 -5.33 -14.23
C ILE A 57 -11.59 -5.82 -15.48
N GLY A 58 -12.82 -6.27 -15.35
CA GLY A 58 -13.52 -6.82 -16.48
C GLY A 58 -12.76 -7.98 -17.01
N PHE A 59 -12.31 -7.87 -18.21
CA PHE A 59 -11.60 -8.94 -18.84
C PHE A 59 -10.11 -8.80 -18.77
N TYR A 60 -9.63 -7.68 -18.23
CA TYR A 60 -8.25 -7.48 -18.22
C TYR A 60 -7.65 -8.09 -17.03
N GLU A 61 -6.49 -8.67 -17.21
CA GLU A 61 -5.71 -9.11 -16.09
C GLU A 61 -4.52 -8.25 -16.04
N ARG A 62 -4.27 -7.62 -14.93
CA ARG A 62 -3.12 -6.79 -14.80
C ARG A 62 -1.89 -7.65 -14.73
N ASN A 63 -0.76 -7.04 -15.05
CA ASN A 63 0.53 -7.70 -14.97
C ASN A 63 0.73 -8.23 -13.56
N PRO A 64 0.96 -9.54 -13.39
CA PRO A 64 1.07 -10.10 -12.04
C PRO A 64 2.20 -9.49 -11.22
N LEU A 65 3.29 -9.14 -11.86
CA LEU A 65 4.38 -8.53 -11.11
C LEU A 65 3.97 -7.17 -10.60
N ARG A 66 3.28 -6.40 -11.41
CA ARG A 66 2.82 -5.10 -10.98
C ARG A 66 1.82 -5.21 -9.84
N VAL A 67 0.93 -6.19 -9.90
CA VAL A 67 -0.03 -6.40 -8.83
C VAL A 67 0.70 -6.75 -7.56
N ARG A 68 1.69 -7.63 -7.63
CA ARG A 68 2.46 -7.99 -6.45
C ARG A 68 3.15 -6.78 -5.85
N GLU A 69 3.72 -5.93 -6.69
CA GLU A 69 4.41 -4.75 -6.18
C GLU A 69 3.45 -3.80 -5.49
N GLU A 70 2.26 -3.66 -6.04
CA GLU A 70 1.27 -2.80 -5.42
C GLU A 70 0.79 -3.35 -4.09
N LEU A 71 0.59 -4.66 -4.03
CA LEU A 71 0.18 -5.28 -2.78
C LEU A 71 1.25 -5.09 -1.71
N GLU A 72 2.52 -5.25 -2.10
CA GLU A 72 3.59 -5.05 -1.15
C GLU A 72 3.66 -3.61 -0.67
N THR A 73 3.43 -2.66 -1.56
CA THR A 73 3.42 -1.27 -1.15
C THR A 73 2.29 -0.98 -0.18
N LEU A 74 1.11 -1.53 -0.46
CA LEU A 74 -0.01 -1.34 0.45
C LEU A 74 0.28 -1.96 1.80
N ALA A 75 0.89 -3.13 1.82
CA ALA A 75 1.22 -3.78 3.08
C ALA A 75 2.24 -2.97 3.85
N ARG A 76 3.27 -2.45 3.14
CA ARG A 76 4.26 -1.63 3.81
C ARG A 76 3.63 -0.38 4.41
N ASN A 77 2.61 0.17 3.73
CA ASN A 77 1.94 1.35 4.24
C ASN A 77 1.18 1.07 5.53
N GLU A 78 0.74 -0.17 5.72
CA GLU A 78 0.00 -0.53 6.92
C GLU A 78 0.91 -0.87 8.10
N ALA A 79 2.10 -1.33 7.82
CA ALA A 79 2.98 -1.87 8.86
C ALA A 79 3.31 -0.87 9.97
N PRO A 80 3.61 0.40 9.67
CA PRO A 80 3.94 1.32 10.77
C PRO A 80 2.80 1.49 11.76
N GLY A 81 1.55 1.39 11.30
CA GLY A 81 0.42 1.48 12.22
C GLY A 81 0.36 0.35 13.21
N LEU A 82 1.00 -0.76 12.90
CA LEU A 82 1.11 -1.90 13.80
C LEU A 82 2.44 -1.90 14.54
N GLN A 83 3.25 -0.87 14.32
CA GLN A 83 4.59 -0.81 14.87
C GLN A 83 5.42 -1.99 14.39
N ALA A 84 5.19 -2.37 13.14
CA ALA A 84 5.92 -3.46 12.53
C ALA A 84 6.95 -2.90 11.56
N ASP A 85 8.07 -3.57 11.46
CA ASP A 85 9.12 -3.18 10.52
C ASP A 85 9.42 -4.28 9.52
N THR A 86 8.73 -5.40 9.61
CA THR A 86 8.98 -6.55 8.75
C THR A 86 7.67 -7.20 8.40
N LEU A 87 7.52 -7.57 7.14
CA LEU A 87 6.34 -8.26 6.67
C LEU A 87 6.75 -9.56 6.02
N GLN A 88 5.90 -10.57 6.17
CA GLN A 88 6.16 -11.86 5.58
C GLN A 88 4.89 -12.35 4.91
N PRO A 89 4.93 -12.68 3.62
CA PRO A 89 3.72 -13.16 2.96
C PRO A 89 3.19 -14.41 3.61
N LEU A 90 1.90 -14.46 3.80
CA LEU A 90 1.23 -15.65 4.29
C LEU A 90 0.65 -16.47 3.14
N ASP A 91 0.48 -15.86 1.98
CA ASP A 91 0.00 -16.57 0.81
C ASP A 91 0.49 -15.82 -0.42
N GLU A 92 0.25 -16.42 -1.55
CA GLU A 92 0.58 -15.78 -2.82
C GLU A 92 -0.52 -14.80 -3.17
N PRO A 93 -0.22 -13.78 -3.95
CA PRO A 93 -1.28 -12.91 -4.43
C PRO A 93 -2.31 -13.73 -5.20
N LYS A 94 -3.57 -13.44 -4.92
CA LYS A 94 -4.63 -14.14 -5.59
C LYS A 94 -5.81 -13.21 -5.73
N ASP A 95 -6.27 -13.04 -6.97
CA ASP A 95 -7.40 -12.16 -7.25
C ASP A 95 -7.18 -10.76 -6.69
N GLY A 96 -5.93 -10.31 -6.75
CA GLY A 96 -5.62 -8.96 -6.29
C GLY A 96 -5.59 -8.81 -4.79
N GLU A 97 -5.47 -9.91 -4.04
CA GLU A 97 -5.44 -9.85 -2.59
C GLU A 97 -4.27 -10.64 -2.07
N GLN A 98 -3.81 -10.26 -0.90
CA GLN A 98 -2.71 -10.97 -0.26
C GLN A 98 -2.69 -10.62 1.22
N ARG A 99 -2.24 -11.57 2.04
CA ARG A 99 -2.09 -11.36 3.46
C ARG A 99 -0.63 -11.49 3.84
N PHE A 100 -0.26 -10.73 4.85
CA PHE A 100 1.11 -10.72 5.37
C PHE A 100 1.05 -10.79 6.88
N ALA A 101 2.01 -11.48 7.46
CA ALA A 101 2.24 -11.37 8.88
C ALA A 101 3.14 -10.18 9.11
N ALA A 102 2.86 -9.42 10.15
CA ALA A 102 3.62 -8.22 10.47
C ALA A 102 4.40 -8.45 11.74
N TYR A 103 5.69 -8.13 11.69
CA TYR A 103 6.58 -8.35 12.81
C TYR A 103 7.36 -7.10 13.15
N HIS A 104 7.74 -7.02 14.39
CA HIS A 104 8.71 -6.02 14.84
C HIS A 104 9.99 -6.78 15.13
N CYS A 105 11.03 -6.48 14.40
CA CYS A 105 12.27 -7.22 14.51
C CYS A 105 13.39 -6.41 15.17
N GLY A 106 13.05 -5.23 15.66
CA GLY A 106 14.03 -4.51 16.45
C GLY A 106 15.06 -3.77 15.66
N ARG A 107 14.77 -3.44 14.43
CA ARG A 107 15.72 -2.75 13.70
C ARG A 107 15.33 -1.50 13.33
#